data_e6a35beac5561d1ee528b14e3ad36e69
#
_entry.id   e6a35beac5561d1ee528b14e3ad36e69
#
_cell.length_a   1.000
_cell.length_b   1.000
_cell.length_c   1.000
_cell.angle_alpha   90.00
_cell.angle_beta   90.00
_cell.angle_gamma   90.00
#
_symmetry.space_group_name_H-M   'P 1'
#
loop_
_entity.id
_entity.type
_entity.pdbx_description
1 polymer ?
#
loop_
_entity_poly.entity_id
_entity_poly.type
_entity_poly.pdbx_seq_one_letter_code
_entity_poly.pdbx_strand_id
1 'polypeptide(L)'
;MVNSVLSRNDIESVARLVQKAYIDIRDALKNDTLTVEQKAAVDSLPHDAITKSARNRLKKFPNDCCMDAAIVLAIIFTSIAEQHDLKYGQLKHIRCRPTDKTKVKMFDFHQWLRIDGCDVDIAFEQCKTVLKNNEGKIVFETHPLIGSDDYTYEQANAGIEEPFAEFANFIIMNYFRRKDV
;
A
#
# COMPACT_ATOMS: atom_id res chain seq x y z
N MET A 1 -2.81 23.01 -22.85
CA MET A 1 -3.22 21.71 -22.27
C MET A 1 -3.45 21.94 -20.80
N VAL A 2 -4.65 21.67 -20.29
CA VAL A 2 -4.97 21.80 -18.86
C VAL A 2 -4.41 20.53 -18.23
N ASN A 3 -3.29 20.64 -17.50
CA ASN A 3 -2.80 19.51 -16.71
C ASN A 3 -3.82 19.25 -15.60
N SER A 4 -4.56 18.20 -15.69
CA SER A 4 -5.50 17.80 -14.64
C SER A 4 -4.72 17.37 -13.39
N VAL A 5 -5.19 17.80 -12.22
CA VAL A 5 -4.66 17.38 -10.93
C VAL A 5 -5.36 16.06 -10.57
N LEU A 6 -4.62 15.12 -10.00
CA LEU A 6 -5.15 13.86 -9.50
C LEU A 6 -6.28 14.14 -8.49
N SER A 7 -7.50 13.75 -8.80
CA SER A 7 -8.63 13.98 -7.91
C SER A 7 -8.64 12.98 -6.74
N ARG A 8 -9.34 13.33 -5.66
CA ARG A 8 -9.55 12.40 -4.55
C ARG A 8 -10.23 11.11 -4.98
N ASN A 9 -11.18 11.18 -5.91
CA ASN A 9 -11.88 10.01 -6.42
C ASN A 9 -10.94 9.09 -7.20
N ASP A 10 -9.99 9.67 -7.95
CA ASP A 10 -8.98 8.87 -8.66
C ASP A 10 -8.06 8.16 -7.67
N ILE A 11 -7.61 8.86 -6.62
CA ILE A 11 -6.80 8.30 -5.54
C ILE A 11 -7.54 7.13 -4.89
N GLU A 12 -8.82 7.30 -4.56
CA GLU A 12 -9.64 6.26 -3.95
C GLU A 12 -9.81 5.07 -4.87
N SER A 13 -10.11 5.29 -6.14
CA SER A 13 -10.29 4.24 -7.15
C SER A 13 -9.03 3.40 -7.31
N VAL A 14 -7.88 4.05 -7.46
CA VAL A 14 -6.57 3.39 -7.55
C VAL A 14 -6.29 2.55 -6.30
N ALA A 15 -6.46 3.12 -5.11
CA ALA A 15 -6.19 2.42 -3.86
C ALA A 15 -7.09 1.18 -3.68
N ARG A 16 -8.36 1.24 -4.07
CA ARG A 16 -9.29 0.10 -4.03
C ARG A 16 -8.88 -1.00 -4.99
N LEU A 17 -8.45 -0.67 -6.20
CA LEU A 17 -7.97 -1.65 -7.15
C LEU A 17 -6.69 -2.34 -6.66
N VAL A 18 -5.76 -1.58 -6.07
CA VAL A 18 -4.54 -2.16 -5.49
C VAL A 18 -4.87 -3.06 -4.30
N GLN A 19 -5.76 -2.62 -3.39
CA GLN A 19 -6.20 -3.47 -2.27
C GLN A 19 -6.83 -4.77 -2.77
N LYS A 20 -7.69 -4.69 -3.80
CA LYS A 20 -8.29 -5.86 -4.43
C LYS A 20 -7.22 -6.81 -4.97
N ALA A 21 -6.21 -6.30 -5.66
CA ALA A 21 -5.11 -7.12 -6.18
C ALA A 21 -4.38 -7.88 -5.06
N TYR A 22 -4.08 -7.20 -3.95
CA TYR A 22 -3.46 -7.82 -2.77
C TYR A 22 -4.34 -8.93 -2.17
N ILE A 23 -5.66 -8.70 -2.08
CA ILE A 23 -6.62 -9.68 -1.57
C ILE A 23 -6.68 -10.89 -2.50
N ASP A 24 -6.81 -10.69 -3.81
CA ASP A 24 -6.89 -11.77 -4.80
C ASP A 24 -5.61 -12.63 -4.78
N ILE A 25 -4.43 -12.00 -4.73
CA ILE A 25 -3.15 -12.70 -4.64
C ILE A 25 -3.02 -13.45 -3.31
N ARG A 26 -3.39 -12.84 -2.20
CA ARG A 26 -3.43 -13.49 -0.89
C ARG A 26 -4.26 -14.77 -0.92
N ASP A 27 -5.45 -14.68 -1.49
CA ASP A 27 -6.39 -15.78 -1.51
C ASP A 27 -5.91 -16.88 -2.46
N ALA A 28 -5.33 -16.53 -3.61
CA ALA A 28 -4.68 -17.47 -4.50
C ALA A 28 -3.48 -18.17 -3.85
N LEU A 29 -2.66 -17.44 -3.07
CA LEU A 29 -1.55 -18.03 -2.30
C LEU A 29 -2.01 -18.98 -1.21
N LYS A 30 -3.14 -18.69 -0.54
CA LYS A 30 -3.71 -19.57 0.49
C LYS A 30 -4.25 -20.85 -0.08
N ASN A 31 -4.83 -20.80 -1.28
CA ASN A 31 -5.47 -21.91 -1.96
C ASN A 31 -4.55 -22.64 -2.96
N ASP A 32 -3.29 -22.21 -3.09
CA ASP A 32 -2.31 -22.73 -4.06
C ASP A 32 -2.80 -22.67 -5.51
N THR A 33 -3.48 -21.56 -5.88
CA THR A 33 -4.10 -21.34 -7.19
C THR A 33 -3.49 -20.18 -7.97
N LEU A 34 -2.24 -19.77 -7.66
CA LEU A 34 -1.56 -18.71 -8.40
C LEU A 34 -1.40 -19.09 -9.88
N THR A 35 -1.73 -18.16 -10.78
CA THR A 35 -1.35 -18.27 -12.18
C THR A 35 0.17 -18.15 -12.34
N VAL A 36 0.68 -18.48 -13.54
CA VAL A 36 2.11 -18.34 -13.85
C VAL A 36 2.56 -16.89 -13.68
N GLU A 37 1.76 -15.95 -14.16
CA GLU A 37 2.03 -14.52 -14.10
C GLU A 37 2.00 -14.00 -12.65
N GLN A 38 1.00 -14.40 -11.87
CA GLN A 38 0.93 -14.08 -10.45
C GLN A 38 2.14 -14.62 -9.68
N LYS A 39 2.55 -15.85 -10.00
CA LYS A 39 3.73 -16.46 -9.36
C LYS A 39 4.99 -15.67 -9.69
N ALA A 40 5.22 -15.33 -10.95
CA ALA A 40 6.37 -14.53 -11.37
C ALA A 40 6.38 -13.16 -10.65
N ALA A 41 5.24 -12.47 -10.61
CA ALA A 41 5.11 -11.18 -9.92
C ALA A 41 5.37 -11.28 -8.41
N VAL A 42 4.88 -12.31 -7.75
CA VAL A 42 5.13 -12.54 -6.30
C VAL A 42 6.60 -12.87 -6.04
N ASP A 43 7.22 -13.64 -6.93
CA ASP A 43 8.62 -14.06 -6.79
C ASP A 43 9.62 -12.92 -7.12
N SER A 44 9.17 -11.85 -7.81
CA SER A 44 9.97 -10.63 -8.04
C SER A 44 10.09 -9.74 -6.80
N LEU A 45 9.19 -9.87 -5.83
CA LEU A 45 9.26 -9.07 -4.61
C LEU A 45 10.49 -9.39 -3.77
N PRO A 46 11.11 -8.38 -3.16
CA PRO A 46 12.33 -8.56 -2.41
C PRO A 46 12.17 -9.52 -1.23
N HIS A 47 13.16 -10.36 -1.05
CA HIS A 47 13.30 -11.17 0.15
C HIS A 47 13.92 -10.30 1.25
N ASP A 48 13.19 -10.08 2.33
CA ASP A 48 13.75 -9.48 3.52
C ASP A 48 14.54 -10.54 4.30
N ALA A 49 15.80 -10.25 4.63
CA ALA A 49 16.67 -11.16 5.36
C ALA A 49 16.20 -11.44 6.80
N ILE A 50 15.36 -10.58 7.35
CA ILE A 50 14.89 -10.65 8.76
C ILE A 50 13.48 -11.23 8.84
N THR A 51 12.67 -10.99 7.84
CA THR A 51 11.28 -11.41 7.79
C THR A 51 11.05 -12.37 6.61
N LYS A 52 10.20 -13.24 6.73
CA LYS A 52 9.67 -14.26 5.82
C LYS A 52 9.68 -13.85 4.34
N SER A 53 9.72 -14.83 3.46
CA SER A 53 9.58 -14.62 2.01
C SER A 53 8.36 -13.74 1.70
N ALA A 54 8.42 -13.01 0.58
CA ALA A 54 7.31 -12.19 0.10
C ALA A 54 5.98 -12.94 0.08
N ARG A 55 5.99 -14.23 -0.31
CA ARG A 55 4.81 -15.12 -0.27
C ARG A 55 4.21 -15.22 1.13
N ASN A 56 5.02 -15.33 2.18
CA ASN A 56 4.54 -15.45 3.55
C ASN A 56 3.97 -14.12 4.08
N ARG A 57 4.52 -12.96 3.65
CA ARG A 57 3.95 -11.65 3.97
C ARG A 57 2.60 -11.47 3.26
N LEU A 58 2.55 -11.70 1.95
CA LEU A 58 1.33 -11.57 1.17
C LEU A 58 0.19 -12.48 1.65
N LYS A 59 0.48 -13.72 2.07
CA LYS A 59 -0.52 -14.62 2.69
C LYS A 59 -1.20 -14.00 3.91
N LYS A 60 -0.54 -13.06 4.58
CA LYS A 60 -1.04 -12.42 5.79
C LYS A 60 -1.67 -11.05 5.53
N PHE A 61 -1.64 -10.55 4.28
CA PHE A 61 -2.23 -9.25 3.99
C PHE A 61 -3.64 -9.15 4.64
N PRO A 62 -3.94 -8.02 5.29
CA PRO A 62 -3.17 -6.77 5.40
C PRO A 62 -2.03 -6.78 6.44
N ASN A 63 -1.92 -7.80 7.27
CA ASN A 63 -0.87 -7.87 8.29
C ASN A 63 0.51 -8.13 7.65
N ASP A 64 1.57 -7.57 8.23
CA ASP A 64 2.98 -7.71 7.81
C ASP A 64 3.28 -7.17 6.38
N CYS A 65 2.37 -6.42 5.74
CA CYS A 65 2.50 -5.93 4.36
C CYS A 65 2.39 -4.40 4.22
N CYS A 66 2.29 -3.65 5.30
CA CYS A 66 2.05 -2.21 5.21
C CYS A 66 3.15 -1.46 4.43
N MET A 67 4.40 -1.85 4.59
CA MET A 67 5.52 -1.28 3.86
C MET A 67 5.44 -1.63 2.37
N ASP A 68 5.32 -2.92 2.03
CA ASP A 68 5.21 -3.39 0.65
C ASP A 68 4.03 -2.69 -0.05
N ALA A 69 2.89 -2.60 0.63
CA ALA A 69 1.70 -1.97 0.10
C ALA A 69 1.88 -0.46 -0.15
N ALA A 70 2.54 0.25 0.76
CA ALA A 70 2.81 1.68 0.59
C ALA A 70 3.78 1.95 -0.57
N ILE A 71 4.82 1.12 -0.74
CA ILE A 71 5.79 1.24 -1.83
C ILE A 71 5.11 0.95 -3.18
N VAL A 72 4.37 -0.15 -3.28
CA VAL A 72 3.66 -0.53 -4.51
C VAL A 72 2.63 0.53 -4.90
N LEU A 73 1.89 1.08 -3.94
CA LEU A 73 0.98 2.20 -4.19
C LEU A 73 1.72 3.41 -4.76
N ALA A 74 2.88 3.77 -4.20
CA ALA A 74 3.67 4.90 -4.69
C ALA A 74 4.09 4.71 -6.16
N ILE A 75 4.56 3.52 -6.52
CA ILE A 75 4.95 3.19 -7.90
C ILE A 75 3.74 3.28 -8.83
N ILE A 76 2.60 2.70 -8.45
CA ILE A 76 1.39 2.69 -9.26
C ILE A 76 0.87 4.12 -9.48
N PHE A 77 0.80 4.95 -8.43
CA PHE A 77 0.38 6.35 -8.57
C PHE A 77 1.30 7.15 -9.48
N THR A 78 2.62 6.97 -9.34
CA THR A 78 3.60 7.59 -10.23
C THR A 78 3.37 7.19 -11.68
N SER A 79 3.24 5.88 -11.94
CA SER A 79 3.04 5.35 -13.31
C SER A 79 1.73 5.81 -13.94
N ILE A 80 0.63 5.85 -13.17
CA ILE A 80 -0.67 6.32 -13.66
C ILE A 80 -0.60 7.84 -13.95
N ALA A 81 -0.01 8.62 -13.06
CA ALA A 81 0.14 10.05 -13.26
C ALA A 81 0.96 10.38 -14.51
N GLU A 82 2.06 9.65 -14.76
CA GLU A 82 2.86 9.79 -15.98
C GLU A 82 2.09 9.41 -17.24
N GLN A 83 1.33 8.30 -17.22
CA GLN A 83 0.56 7.82 -18.37
C GLN A 83 -0.57 8.78 -18.77
N HIS A 84 -1.15 9.47 -17.82
CA HIS A 84 -2.29 10.37 -18.03
C HIS A 84 -1.94 11.86 -17.98
N ASP A 85 -0.65 12.22 -17.91
CA ASP A 85 -0.17 13.60 -17.76
C ASP A 85 -0.85 14.32 -16.57
N LEU A 86 -1.06 13.59 -15.48
CA LEU A 86 -1.64 14.09 -14.24
C LEU A 86 -0.55 14.67 -13.34
N LYS A 87 -0.86 15.75 -12.65
CA LYS A 87 0.04 16.32 -11.63
C LYS A 87 -0.39 15.93 -10.24
N TYR A 88 0.58 15.59 -9.43
CA TYR A 88 0.47 15.52 -7.98
C TYR A 88 1.64 16.29 -7.35
N GLY A 89 1.43 16.92 -6.17
CA GLY A 89 2.45 17.76 -5.57
C GLY A 89 3.49 16.96 -4.81
N GLN A 90 3.08 16.20 -3.82
CA GLN A 90 3.99 15.48 -2.94
C GLN A 90 3.51 14.05 -2.68
N LEU A 91 4.42 13.11 -2.88
CA LEU A 91 4.24 11.71 -2.55
C LEU A 91 5.20 11.37 -1.41
N LYS A 92 4.68 10.95 -0.25
CA LYS A 92 5.47 10.63 0.93
C LYS A 92 5.09 9.30 1.55
N HIS A 93 6.08 8.56 2.00
CA HIS A 93 5.86 7.48 2.94
C HIS A 93 5.77 8.05 4.36
N ILE A 94 4.71 7.70 5.06
CA ILE A 94 4.54 8.00 6.48
C ILE A 94 4.75 6.70 7.25
N ARG A 95 5.66 6.74 8.21
CA ARG A 95 5.90 5.61 9.11
C ARG A 95 5.61 6.03 10.53
N CYS A 96 4.79 5.27 11.23
CA CYS A 96 4.57 5.43 12.66
C CYS A 96 5.17 4.28 13.47
N ARG A 97 5.63 4.61 14.68
CA ARG A 97 6.15 3.64 15.65
C ARG A 97 5.51 3.90 17.00
N PRO A 98 5.16 2.87 17.77
CA PRO A 98 4.72 3.05 19.16
C PRO A 98 5.81 3.74 19.98
N THR A 99 5.44 4.74 20.78
CA THR A 99 6.33 5.38 21.76
C THR A 99 6.69 4.43 22.89
N ASP A 100 5.75 3.56 23.27
CA ASP A 100 5.91 2.53 24.30
C ASP A 100 5.42 1.17 23.78
N LYS A 101 6.38 0.30 23.44
CA LYS A 101 6.09 -1.06 22.92
C LYS A 101 5.38 -1.97 23.92
N THR A 102 5.40 -1.62 25.22
CA THR A 102 4.70 -2.41 26.25
C THR A 102 3.20 -2.18 26.23
N LYS A 103 2.77 -0.99 25.80
CA LYS A 103 1.36 -0.60 25.69
C LYS A 103 0.73 -1.01 24.38
N VAL A 104 1.50 -1.00 23.29
CA VAL A 104 1.02 -1.31 21.93
C VAL A 104 1.70 -2.57 21.43
N LYS A 105 1.08 -3.72 21.65
CA LYS A 105 1.65 -5.05 21.31
C LYS A 105 1.50 -5.45 19.84
N MET A 106 1.07 -4.56 18.95
CA MET A 106 0.56 -4.97 17.64
C MET A 106 1.56 -4.99 16.50
N PHE A 107 2.43 -3.99 16.44
CA PHE A 107 3.38 -3.83 15.35
C PHE A 107 4.59 -3.04 15.82
N ASP A 108 5.76 -3.36 15.26
CA ASP A 108 6.97 -2.57 15.48
C ASP A 108 6.90 -1.22 14.79
N PHE A 109 6.21 -1.16 13.67
CA PHE A 109 5.85 0.05 12.93
C PHE A 109 4.65 -0.21 12.01
N HIS A 110 3.98 0.86 11.58
CA HIS A 110 3.00 0.86 10.51
C HIS A 110 3.37 1.91 9.48
N GLN A 111 3.11 1.64 8.19
CA GLN A 111 3.49 2.53 7.09
C GLN A 111 2.35 2.66 6.08
N TRP A 112 2.17 3.89 5.59
CA TRP A 112 1.21 4.22 4.55
C TRP A 112 1.75 5.29 3.61
N LEU A 113 0.99 5.59 2.55
CA LEU A 113 1.32 6.63 1.59
C LEU A 113 0.53 7.90 1.91
N ARG A 114 1.17 9.06 1.72
CA ARG A 114 0.51 10.38 1.71
C ARG A 114 0.68 11.02 0.34
N ILE A 115 -0.44 11.44 -0.27
CA ILE A 115 -0.51 12.10 -1.57
C ILE A 115 -1.20 13.43 -1.35
N ASP A 116 -0.48 14.54 -1.57
CA ASP A 116 -1.01 15.91 -1.42
C ASP A 116 -1.78 16.16 -0.11
N GLY A 117 -1.27 15.60 0.99
CA GLY A 117 -1.88 15.73 2.30
C GLY A 117 -2.98 14.71 2.62
N CYS A 118 -3.40 13.90 1.66
CA CYS A 118 -4.34 12.80 1.86
C CYS A 118 -3.58 11.51 2.21
N ASP A 119 -3.85 10.93 3.37
CA ASP A 119 -3.31 9.63 3.75
C ASP A 119 -4.05 8.50 3.04
N VAL A 120 -3.30 7.56 2.46
CA VAL A 120 -3.83 6.40 1.74
C VAL A 120 -3.23 5.14 2.35
N ASP A 121 -4.07 4.37 3.05
CA ASP A 121 -3.64 3.14 3.71
C ASP A 121 -4.56 1.97 3.34
N ILE A 122 -4.10 1.10 2.46
CA ILE A 122 -4.81 -0.13 2.05
C ILE A 122 -4.59 -1.29 3.00
N ALA A 123 -3.64 -1.17 3.93
CA ALA A 123 -3.33 -2.16 4.97
C ALA A 123 -3.88 -1.75 6.35
N PHE A 124 -4.77 -0.76 6.40
CA PHE A 124 -5.32 -0.17 7.62
C PHE A 124 -5.95 -1.19 8.58
N GLU A 125 -6.50 -2.27 8.07
CA GLU A 125 -7.02 -3.37 8.89
C GLU A 125 -5.96 -3.97 9.84
N GLN A 126 -4.67 -3.82 9.52
CA GLN A 126 -3.59 -4.19 10.44
C GLN A 126 -3.72 -3.49 11.79
N CYS A 127 -4.33 -2.31 11.82
CA CYS A 127 -4.56 -1.52 13.04
C CYS A 127 -5.80 -1.94 13.85
N LYS A 128 -6.45 -3.08 13.54
CA LYS A 128 -7.73 -3.52 14.14
C LYS A 128 -7.71 -3.72 15.65
N THR A 129 -6.56 -3.99 16.25
CA THR A 129 -6.46 -4.17 17.70
C THR A 129 -6.36 -2.83 18.44
N VAL A 130 -5.99 -1.75 17.74
CA VAL A 130 -6.00 -0.37 18.27
C VAL A 130 -7.32 0.31 17.93
N LEU A 131 -7.81 0.06 16.71
CA LEU A 131 -8.99 0.72 16.15
C LEU A 131 -10.04 -0.34 15.81
N LYS A 132 -11.18 -0.32 16.47
CA LYS A 132 -12.27 -1.26 16.21
C LYS A 132 -12.97 -0.95 14.88
N ASN A 133 -13.55 -1.98 14.25
CA ASN A 133 -14.40 -1.86 13.06
C ASN A 133 -13.68 -1.32 11.81
N ASN A 134 -12.42 -1.71 11.57
CA ASN A 134 -11.65 -1.31 10.40
C ASN A 134 -11.43 -2.45 9.38
N GLU A 135 -12.18 -3.55 9.47
CA GLU A 135 -12.09 -4.68 8.54
C GLU A 135 -12.37 -4.23 7.10
N GLY A 136 -11.44 -4.53 6.20
CA GLY A 136 -11.52 -4.17 4.77
C GLY A 136 -11.50 -2.66 4.48
N LYS A 137 -11.37 -1.80 5.49
CA LYS A 137 -11.35 -0.36 5.29
C LYS A 137 -10.02 0.13 4.75
N ILE A 138 -10.11 1.19 3.94
CA ILE A 138 -8.99 1.98 3.45
C ILE A 138 -9.11 3.38 4.08
N VAL A 139 -7.97 3.99 4.41
CA VAL A 139 -7.92 5.39 4.85
C VAL A 139 -7.71 6.28 3.63
N PHE A 140 -8.46 7.39 3.54
CA PHE A 140 -8.37 8.41 2.48
C PHE A 140 -8.35 9.85 3.00
N GLU A 141 -8.08 10.05 4.28
CA GLU A 141 -8.02 11.36 4.92
C GLU A 141 -6.81 11.40 5.85
N THR A 142 -6.91 12.15 6.93
CA THR A 142 -5.90 12.07 7.99
C THR A 142 -5.95 10.70 8.65
N HIS A 143 -4.83 10.00 8.68
CA HIS A 143 -4.75 8.68 9.29
C HIS A 143 -5.10 8.74 10.78
N PRO A 144 -5.99 7.87 11.27
CA PRO A 144 -6.48 7.92 12.67
C PRO A 144 -5.39 7.78 13.73
N LEU A 145 -4.21 7.25 13.40
CA LEU A 145 -3.09 7.18 14.33
C LEU A 145 -2.38 8.53 14.50
N ILE A 146 -2.54 9.47 13.54
CA ILE A 146 -1.89 10.79 13.61
C ILE A 146 -2.52 11.63 14.72
N GLY A 147 -1.65 12.28 15.50
CA GLY A 147 -2.06 13.13 16.63
C GLY A 147 -2.22 12.37 17.94
N SER A 148 -1.97 11.07 17.99
CA SER A 148 -1.90 10.32 19.25
C SER A 148 -0.49 10.39 19.83
N ASP A 149 -0.39 10.67 21.13
CA ASP A 149 0.87 10.67 21.88
C ASP A 149 1.49 9.27 22.01
N ASP A 150 0.72 8.23 21.67
CA ASP A 150 1.18 6.84 21.71
C ASP A 150 2.13 6.49 20.56
N TYR A 151 2.29 7.39 19.55
CA TYR A 151 3.08 7.13 18.37
C TYR A 151 4.02 8.28 18.01
N THR A 152 5.18 7.91 17.47
CA THR A 152 6.09 8.82 16.77
C THR A 152 5.96 8.63 15.27
N TYR A 153 6.24 9.67 14.48
CA TYR A 153 6.06 9.68 13.03
C TYR A 153 7.35 10.11 12.33
N GLU A 154 7.65 9.39 11.25
CA GLU A 154 8.71 9.72 10.30
C GLU A 154 8.07 9.94 8.93
N GLN A 155 8.61 10.89 8.16
CA GLN A 155 8.22 11.13 6.78
C GLN A 155 9.43 11.03 5.88
N ALA A 156 9.30 10.31 4.77
CA ALA A 156 10.30 10.25 3.71
C ALA A 156 9.62 10.49 2.35
N ASN A 157 10.35 11.06 1.38
CA ASN A 157 9.83 11.12 0.02
C ASN A 157 9.63 9.69 -0.48
N ALA A 158 8.48 9.43 -1.08
CA ALA A 158 8.24 8.19 -1.76
C ALA A 158 8.93 8.25 -3.13
N GLY A 159 9.63 7.18 -3.48
CA GLY A 159 10.29 7.00 -4.76
C GLY A 159 9.94 5.66 -5.38
N ILE A 160 10.39 5.46 -6.61
CA ILE A 160 10.31 4.16 -7.26
C ILE A 160 11.39 3.27 -6.64
N GLU A 161 10.97 2.20 -6.00
CA GLU A 161 11.88 1.18 -5.49
C GLU A 161 11.89 0.00 -6.48
N GLU A 162 12.98 -0.10 -7.25
CA GLU A 162 13.17 -1.10 -8.32
C GLU A 162 12.71 -2.53 -7.94
N PRO A 163 13.01 -3.06 -6.75
CA PRO A 163 12.59 -4.41 -6.38
C PRO A 163 11.08 -4.64 -6.35
N PHE A 164 10.27 -3.57 -6.33
CA PHE A 164 8.81 -3.65 -6.31
C PHE A 164 8.16 -3.35 -7.67
N ALA A 165 8.96 -2.90 -8.66
CA ALA A 165 8.44 -2.42 -9.94
C ALA A 165 7.72 -3.53 -10.73
N GLU A 166 8.25 -4.75 -10.78
CA GLU A 166 7.62 -5.86 -11.50
C GLU A 166 6.26 -6.23 -10.91
N PHE A 167 6.16 -6.27 -9.59
CA PHE A 167 4.88 -6.55 -8.92
C PHE A 167 3.86 -5.43 -9.14
N ALA A 168 4.30 -4.16 -9.07
CA ALA A 168 3.45 -3.02 -9.37
C ALA A 168 2.96 -3.05 -10.83
N ASN A 169 3.84 -3.34 -11.78
CA ASN A 169 3.50 -3.49 -13.20
C ASN A 169 2.50 -4.61 -13.43
N PHE A 170 2.66 -5.75 -12.76
CA PHE A 170 1.67 -6.83 -12.82
C PHE A 170 0.28 -6.34 -12.38
N ILE A 171 0.19 -5.58 -11.29
CA ILE A 171 -1.07 -5.01 -10.82
C ILE A 171 -1.63 -4.04 -11.86
N ILE A 172 -0.83 -3.13 -12.41
CA ILE A 172 -1.27 -2.18 -13.43
C ILE A 172 -1.86 -2.92 -14.63
N MET A 173 -1.15 -3.90 -15.18
CA MET A 173 -1.57 -4.62 -16.37
C MET A 173 -2.83 -5.46 -16.21
N ASN A 174 -3.10 -5.97 -15.00
CA ASN A 174 -4.20 -6.91 -14.76
C ASN A 174 -5.42 -6.29 -14.07
N TYR A 175 -5.26 -5.19 -13.35
CA TYR A 175 -6.34 -4.57 -12.57
C TYR A 175 -6.75 -3.19 -13.08
N PHE A 176 -5.85 -2.47 -13.80
CA PHE A 176 -6.16 -1.16 -14.37
C PHE A 176 -6.44 -1.31 -15.87
N ARG A 177 -7.69 -1.49 -16.24
CA ARG A 177 -8.10 -1.46 -17.65
C ARG A 177 -8.29 -0.01 -18.07
N ARG A 178 -8.04 0.28 -19.37
CA ARG A 178 -8.13 1.63 -19.98
C ARG A 178 -9.47 2.40 -19.74
N LYS A 179 -10.44 1.80 -19.07
CA LYS A 179 -11.76 2.40 -18.78
C LYS A 179 -11.97 2.75 -17.29
N ASP A 180 -11.01 2.46 -16.43
CA ASP A 180 -11.20 2.57 -14.98
C ASP A 180 -10.46 3.77 -14.37
N VAL A 181 -9.82 4.62 -15.22
CA VAL A 181 -9.12 5.85 -14.82
C VAL A 181 -9.53 7.00 -15.75
#